data_0b1784817e65d0c49817ffdba92a4885
#
_entry.id   0b1784817e65d0c49817ffdba92a4885
#
_cell.length_a   1.000
_cell.length_b   1.000
_cell.length_c   1.000
_cell.angle_alpha   90.00
_cell.angle_beta   90.00
_cell.angle_gamma   90.00
#
_symmetry.space_group_name_H-M   'P 1'
#
loop_
_entity.id
_entity.type
_entity.pdbx_description
1 polymer ?
#
loop_
_entity_poly.entity_id
_entity_poly.type
_entity_poly.pdbx_seq_one_letter_code
_entity_poly.pdbx_strand_id
1 'polypeptide(L)'
;VKLWRVVGFDDSFKDDLAYIVGCVTCKDYVEGFLIDRIEVDGWDVSEKITDLVSNSKFYKQIRCVLLSGITFAGFNVADLEFIHESLGIPVVVVLERYPDFEKIEKALRNLEGFERRMELVRKAGEVKKVGKVLVQLKGCDLEFAERILKLTIRKGKTPEPLRIAHLVASALIHRESRRR
;
A
#
# COMPACT_ATOMS: atom_id res chain seq x y z
N VAL A 1 12.45 5.82 -23.90
CA VAL A 1 11.47 6.05 -22.80
C VAL A 1 11.77 5.04 -21.69
N LYS A 2 12.21 5.53 -20.54
CA LYS A 2 12.40 4.66 -19.37
C LYS A 2 11.07 4.03 -18.97
N LEU A 3 10.98 2.72 -19.11
CA LEU A 3 9.80 1.97 -18.63
C LEU A 3 9.90 1.84 -17.11
N TRP A 4 9.05 2.56 -16.41
CA TRP A 4 8.98 2.52 -14.96
C TRP A 4 7.99 1.46 -14.50
N ARG A 5 8.48 0.50 -13.74
CA ARG A 5 7.64 -0.47 -13.07
C ARG A 5 7.28 0.02 -11.69
N VAL A 6 6.02 -0.18 -11.34
CA VAL A 6 5.45 0.20 -10.05
C VAL A 6 4.75 -1.03 -9.48
N VAL A 7 4.88 -1.24 -8.19
CA VAL A 7 4.09 -2.26 -7.48
C VAL A 7 3.11 -1.58 -6.54
N GLY A 8 1.84 -1.94 -6.64
CA GLY A 8 0.79 -1.45 -5.74
C GLY A 8 0.29 -2.58 -4.84
N PHE A 9 0.25 -2.32 -3.54
CA PHE A 9 -0.22 -3.28 -2.54
C PHE A 9 -1.57 -2.89 -1.97
N ASP A 10 -2.46 -3.86 -1.95
CA ASP A 10 -3.73 -3.80 -1.24
C ASP A 10 -4.01 -5.16 -0.58
N ASP A 11 -5.00 -5.20 0.27
CA ASP A 11 -5.38 -6.39 1.03
C ASP A 11 -6.87 -6.69 0.92
N SER A 12 -7.21 -7.86 1.39
CA SER A 12 -8.56 -8.22 1.78
C SER A 12 -8.51 -9.23 2.91
N PHE A 13 -9.50 -9.19 3.79
CA PHE A 13 -9.58 -10.13 4.89
C PHE A 13 -11.02 -10.44 5.28
N LYS A 14 -11.20 -11.59 5.90
CA LYS A 14 -12.44 -12.03 6.52
C LYS A 14 -12.08 -12.94 7.70
N ASP A 15 -12.63 -12.61 8.87
CA ASP A 15 -12.30 -13.28 10.14
C ASP A 15 -10.79 -13.19 10.41
N ASP A 16 -10.08 -14.30 10.52
CA ASP A 16 -8.64 -14.40 10.74
C ASP A 16 -7.82 -14.64 9.46
N LEU A 17 -8.47 -14.73 8.31
CA LEU A 17 -7.80 -14.93 7.03
C LEU A 17 -7.60 -13.60 6.30
N ALA A 18 -6.36 -13.26 6.01
CA ALA A 18 -6.02 -12.06 5.26
C ALA A 18 -4.93 -12.34 4.22
N TYR A 19 -5.07 -11.70 3.05
CA TYR A 19 -4.06 -11.69 2.00
C TYR A 19 -3.60 -10.27 1.71
N ILE A 20 -2.29 -10.13 1.51
CA ILE A 20 -1.68 -8.96 0.88
C ILE A 20 -1.36 -9.29 -0.57
N VAL A 21 -1.73 -8.41 -1.48
CA VAL A 21 -1.50 -8.58 -2.92
C VAL A 21 -0.76 -7.38 -3.45
N GLY A 22 0.38 -7.62 -4.09
CA GLY A 22 1.11 -6.66 -4.88
C GLY A 22 0.85 -6.88 -6.37
N CYS A 23 0.44 -5.84 -7.08
CA CYS A 23 0.31 -5.85 -8.54
C CYS A 23 1.45 -5.06 -9.14
N VAL A 24 2.26 -5.71 -9.97
CA VAL A 24 3.36 -5.06 -10.69
C VAL A 24 2.86 -4.62 -12.05
N THR A 25 2.98 -3.31 -12.31
CA THR A 25 2.61 -2.73 -13.61
C THR A 25 3.78 -1.99 -14.25
N CYS A 26 3.80 -1.98 -15.58
CA CYS A 26 4.57 -1.04 -16.38
C CYS A 26 3.58 -0.06 -16.99
N LYS A 27 3.56 1.20 -16.51
CA LYS A 27 2.45 2.13 -16.70
C LYS A 27 1.16 1.51 -16.15
N ASP A 28 0.23 1.16 -17.01
CA ASP A 28 -1.06 0.51 -16.67
C ASP A 28 -1.14 -0.95 -17.14
N TYR A 29 -0.08 -1.47 -17.76
CA TYR A 29 0.01 -2.86 -18.18
C TYR A 29 0.45 -3.74 -17.03
N VAL A 30 -0.35 -4.76 -16.70
CA VAL A 30 -0.05 -5.71 -15.63
C VAL A 30 1.03 -6.70 -16.07
N GLU A 31 2.09 -6.82 -15.29
CA GLU A 31 3.18 -7.76 -15.55
C GLU A 31 3.21 -8.94 -14.58
N GLY A 32 2.63 -8.81 -13.39
CA GLY A 32 2.59 -9.89 -12.43
C GLY A 32 2.02 -9.52 -11.07
N PHE A 33 1.96 -10.53 -10.21
CA PHE A 33 1.44 -10.41 -8.86
C PHE A 33 2.40 -10.98 -7.83
N LEU A 34 2.39 -10.39 -6.64
CA LEU A 34 3.09 -10.85 -5.46
C LEU A 34 2.02 -11.08 -4.38
N ILE A 35 1.96 -12.27 -3.80
CA ILE A 35 0.87 -12.61 -2.87
C ILE A 35 1.45 -13.32 -1.65
N ASP A 36 1.00 -12.93 -0.47
CA ASP A 36 1.25 -13.64 0.78
C ASP A 36 0.09 -13.42 1.76
N ARG A 37 0.10 -14.20 2.83
CA ARG A 37 -0.79 -13.99 3.96
C ARG A 37 -0.18 -12.96 4.92
N ILE A 38 -1.07 -12.22 5.59
CA ILE A 38 -0.73 -11.34 6.71
C ILE A 38 -1.66 -11.61 7.87
N GLU A 39 -1.26 -11.21 9.06
CA GLU A 39 -2.07 -11.35 10.27
C GLU A 39 -3.09 -10.22 10.38
N VAL A 40 -4.33 -10.58 10.65
CA VAL A 40 -5.39 -9.59 10.99
C VAL A 40 -4.99 -8.89 12.29
N ASP A 41 -5.00 -7.56 12.28
CA ASP A 41 -4.54 -6.71 13.38
C ASP A 41 -3.11 -7.04 13.86
N GLY A 42 -2.29 -7.63 12.98
CA GLY A 42 -0.94 -8.09 13.28
C GLY A 42 0.13 -7.00 13.14
N TRP A 43 1.38 -7.47 12.95
CA TRP A 43 2.58 -6.62 12.91
C TRP A 43 3.49 -6.90 11.71
N ASP A 44 3.06 -7.76 10.80
CA ASP A 44 3.93 -8.38 9.80
C ASP A 44 3.82 -7.79 8.39
N VAL A 45 2.93 -6.82 8.15
CA VAL A 45 2.69 -6.30 6.79
C VAL A 45 3.94 -5.70 6.16
N SER A 46 4.74 -4.95 6.93
CA SER A 46 5.96 -4.31 6.40
C SER A 46 7.01 -5.33 5.98
N GLU A 47 7.24 -6.36 6.79
CA GLU A 47 8.15 -7.45 6.46
C GLU A 47 7.66 -8.24 5.25
N LYS A 48 6.37 -8.54 5.18
CA LYS A 48 5.78 -9.26 4.05
C LYS A 48 5.93 -8.49 2.74
N ILE A 49 5.65 -7.19 2.75
CA ILE A 49 5.83 -6.35 1.58
C ILE A 49 7.30 -6.33 1.13
N THR A 50 8.23 -6.12 2.06
CA THR A 50 9.67 -6.08 1.73
C THR A 50 10.17 -7.42 1.22
N ASP A 51 9.78 -8.53 1.83
CA ASP A 51 10.17 -9.87 1.38
C ASP A 51 9.61 -10.20 0.00
N LEU A 52 8.33 -9.89 -0.24
CA LEU A 52 7.70 -10.11 -1.54
C LEU A 52 8.42 -9.35 -2.65
N VAL A 53 8.74 -8.08 -2.43
CA VAL A 53 9.40 -7.24 -3.44
C VAL A 53 10.86 -7.66 -3.63
N SER A 54 11.63 -7.79 -2.56
CA SER A 54 13.07 -8.08 -2.63
C SER A 54 13.39 -9.45 -3.23
N ASN A 55 12.53 -10.43 -3.00
CA ASN A 55 12.69 -11.79 -3.56
C ASN A 55 12.08 -11.95 -4.95
N SER A 56 11.41 -10.93 -5.48
CA SER A 56 10.78 -11.00 -6.78
C SER A 56 11.76 -10.78 -7.93
N LYS A 57 11.46 -11.38 -9.08
CA LYS A 57 12.18 -11.08 -10.33
C LYS A 57 12.07 -9.62 -10.78
N PHE A 58 11.11 -8.87 -10.22
CA PHE A 58 10.85 -7.48 -10.59
C PHE A 58 11.67 -6.47 -9.77
N TYR A 59 12.30 -6.88 -8.67
CA TYR A 59 12.88 -5.97 -7.68
C TYR A 59 13.77 -4.89 -8.31
N LYS A 60 14.69 -5.28 -9.17
CA LYS A 60 15.64 -4.35 -9.80
C LYS A 60 14.98 -3.33 -10.74
N GLN A 61 13.76 -3.58 -11.14
CA GLN A 61 13.02 -2.76 -12.11
C GLN A 61 11.95 -1.89 -11.46
N ILE A 62 11.53 -2.22 -10.24
CA ILE A 62 10.52 -1.45 -9.51
C ILE A 62 11.12 -0.10 -9.07
N ARG A 63 10.40 0.97 -9.38
CA ARG A 63 10.81 2.36 -9.08
C ARG A 63 9.97 3.00 -7.98
N CYS A 64 8.84 2.42 -7.64
CA CYS A 64 7.95 2.92 -6.61
C CYS A 64 7.11 1.80 -6.02
N VAL A 65 6.93 1.83 -4.71
CA VAL A 65 5.93 1.03 -4.00
C VAL A 65 4.74 1.93 -3.69
N LEU A 66 3.57 1.58 -4.21
CA LEU A 66 2.30 2.22 -3.87
C LEU A 66 1.58 1.40 -2.81
N LEU A 67 1.06 2.07 -1.80
CA LEU A 67 0.24 1.45 -0.76
C LEU A 67 -1.17 2.05 -0.77
N SER A 68 -2.16 1.20 -0.63
CA SER A 68 -3.56 1.61 -0.47
C SER A 68 -3.85 1.90 1.00
N GLY A 69 -3.49 3.09 1.46
CA GLY A 69 -3.50 3.42 2.88
C GLY A 69 -2.30 2.84 3.63
N ILE A 70 -2.26 3.06 4.95
CA ILE A 70 -1.20 2.57 5.83
C ILE A 70 -1.62 1.38 6.69
N THR A 71 -2.90 1.04 6.73
CA THR A 71 -3.44 -0.07 7.52
C THR A 71 -3.93 -1.18 6.61
N PHE A 72 -3.59 -2.40 6.96
CA PHE A 72 -3.91 -3.62 6.21
C PHE A 72 -4.50 -4.66 7.15
N ALA A 73 -5.45 -5.46 6.66
CA ALA A 73 -6.12 -6.48 7.48
C ALA A 73 -6.55 -5.95 8.86
N GLY A 74 -7.33 -4.88 8.86
CA GLY A 74 -7.65 -4.14 10.05
C GLY A 74 -6.56 -3.13 10.40
N PHE A 75 -5.86 -3.31 11.52
CA PHE A 75 -4.82 -2.40 11.99
C PHE A 75 -3.41 -3.01 12.03
N ASN A 76 -3.08 -3.83 11.04
CA ASN A 76 -1.71 -4.20 10.72
C ASN A 76 -1.07 -3.01 9.99
N VAL A 77 -0.37 -2.16 10.75
CA VAL A 77 0.07 -0.84 10.29
C VAL A 77 1.43 -0.93 9.60
N ALA A 78 1.53 -0.40 8.39
CA ALA A 78 2.77 -0.35 7.64
C ALA A 78 3.74 0.68 8.22
N ASP A 79 5.01 0.28 8.36
CA ASP A 79 6.13 1.16 8.65
C ASP A 79 6.77 1.61 7.34
N LEU A 80 6.44 2.83 6.89
CA LEU A 80 6.89 3.35 5.60
C LEU A 80 8.41 3.53 5.57
N GLU A 81 9.01 3.93 6.68
CA GLU A 81 10.46 4.08 6.80
C GLU A 81 11.18 2.74 6.66
N PHE A 82 10.70 1.72 7.35
CA PHE A 82 11.23 0.36 7.26
C PHE A 82 11.16 -0.17 5.81
N ILE A 83 10.03 0.00 5.14
CA ILE A 83 9.85 -0.45 3.74
C ILE A 83 10.82 0.29 2.83
N HIS A 84 10.89 1.62 2.94
CA HIS A 84 11.79 2.45 2.12
C HIS A 84 13.26 2.09 2.33
N GLU A 85 13.71 2.02 3.57
CA GLU A 85 15.10 1.71 3.91
C GLU A 85 15.50 0.29 3.50
N SER A 86 14.61 -0.68 3.71
CA SER A 86 14.86 -2.08 3.34
C SER A 86 14.98 -2.30 1.84
N LEU A 87 14.18 -1.60 1.05
CA LEU A 87 14.12 -1.78 -0.41
C LEU A 87 14.97 -0.77 -1.20
N GLY A 88 15.26 0.39 -0.62
CA GLY A 88 15.87 1.51 -1.34
C GLY A 88 14.95 2.10 -2.42
N ILE A 89 13.63 1.92 -2.28
CA ILE A 89 12.62 2.34 -3.25
C ILE A 89 11.68 3.35 -2.59
N PRO A 90 11.30 4.44 -3.28
CA PRO A 90 10.30 5.37 -2.77
C PRO A 90 8.96 4.69 -2.48
N VAL A 91 8.30 5.12 -1.40
CA VAL A 91 6.97 4.65 -1.00
C VAL A 91 5.98 5.80 -1.10
N VAL A 92 4.90 5.58 -1.83
CA VAL A 92 3.78 6.52 -1.98
C VAL A 92 2.50 5.85 -1.47
N VAL A 93 1.94 6.39 -0.41
CA VAL A 93 0.63 5.96 0.11
C VAL A 93 -0.44 6.78 -0.60
N VAL A 94 -1.45 6.11 -1.11
CA VAL A 94 -2.62 6.73 -1.74
C VAL A 94 -3.81 6.59 -0.80
N LEU A 95 -4.44 7.71 -0.46
CA LEU A 95 -5.59 7.78 0.44
C LEU A 95 -6.84 8.20 -0.34
N GLU A 96 -7.95 7.53 -0.10
CA GLU A 96 -9.23 7.89 -0.71
C GLU A 96 -9.83 9.17 -0.11
N ARG A 97 -9.57 9.37 1.18
CA ARG A 97 -10.05 10.51 1.95
C ARG A 97 -9.04 10.90 3.02
N TYR A 98 -9.18 12.10 3.55
CA TYR A 98 -8.36 12.54 4.68
C TYR A 98 -8.60 11.64 5.89
N PRO A 99 -7.54 11.14 6.56
CA PRO A 99 -7.69 10.27 7.72
C PRO A 99 -8.38 10.98 8.88
N ASP A 100 -9.31 10.29 9.52
CA ASP A 100 -9.89 10.71 10.79
C ASP A 100 -9.04 10.14 11.93
N PHE A 101 -8.05 10.92 12.37
CA PHE A 101 -7.08 10.48 13.37
C PHE A 101 -7.72 10.20 14.73
N GLU A 102 -8.82 10.89 15.09
CA GLU A 102 -9.54 10.62 16.33
C GLU A 102 -10.22 9.25 16.32
N LYS A 103 -10.84 8.90 15.20
CA LYS A 103 -11.41 7.57 15.01
C LYS A 103 -10.35 6.46 14.98
N ILE A 104 -9.23 6.71 14.34
CA ILE A 104 -8.10 5.77 14.31
C ILE A 104 -7.58 5.55 15.73
N GLU A 105 -7.33 6.60 16.47
CA GLU A 105 -6.88 6.51 17.86
C GLU A 105 -7.86 5.73 18.73
N LYS A 106 -9.15 6.06 18.64
CA LYS A 106 -10.21 5.37 19.40
C LYS A 106 -10.27 3.88 19.07
N ALA A 107 -10.16 3.52 17.80
CA ALA A 107 -10.15 2.13 17.37
C ALA A 107 -8.90 1.38 17.85
N LEU A 108 -7.73 2.01 17.80
CA LEU A 108 -6.46 1.41 18.23
C LEU A 108 -6.38 1.19 19.74
N ARG A 109 -7.10 1.98 20.56
CA ARG A 109 -7.14 1.78 22.03
C ARG A 109 -7.68 0.41 22.45
N ASN A 110 -8.47 -0.24 21.59
CA ASN A 110 -9.02 -1.57 21.84
C ASN A 110 -8.08 -2.71 21.45
N LEU A 111 -6.91 -2.39 20.90
CA LEU A 111 -5.93 -3.36 20.43
C LEU A 111 -4.67 -3.35 21.28
N GLU A 112 -4.00 -4.50 21.35
CA GLU A 112 -2.68 -4.60 21.93
C GLU A 112 -1.66 -3.73 21.18
N GLY A 113 -0.73 -3.13 21.90
CA GLY A 113 0.35 -2.32 21.31
C GLY A 113 -0.11 -0.96 20.80
N PHE A 114 -1.09 -0.34 21.45
CA PHE A 114 -1.62 0.98 21.09
C PHE A 114 -0.54 2.02 20.81
N GLU A 115 0.41 2.21 21.73
CA GLU A 115 1.46 3.23 21.58
C GLU A 115 2.33 3.00 20.34
N ARG A 116 2.72 1.76 20.07
CA ARG A 116 3.50 1.41 18.89
C ARG A 116 2.70 1.60 17.60
N ARG A 117 1.43 1.23 17.59
CA ARG A 117 0.56 1.45 16.41
C ARG A 117 0.37 2.93 16.12
N MET A 118 0.14 3.73 17.15
CA MET A 118 0.04 5.19 17.02
C MET A 118 1.35 5.82 16.54
N GLU A 119 2.49 5.33 17.00
CA GLU A 119 3.79 5.76 16.51
C GLU A 119 3.93 5.52 14.99
N LEU A 120 3.56 4.33 14.51
CA LEU A 120 3.59 4.00 13.09
C LEU A 120 2.64 4.91 12.28
N VAL A 121 1.46 5.22 12.80
CA VAL A 121 0.51 6.15 12.17
C VAL A 121 1.12 7.55 12.06
N ARG A 122 1.77 8.03 13.10
CA ARG A 122 2.46 9.35 13.10
C ARG A 122 3.67 9.36 12.15
N LYS A 123 4.45 8.28 12.13
CA LYS A 123 5.62 8.11 11.23
C LYS A 123 5.26 8.10 9.75
N ALA A 124 4.04 7.77 9.39
CA ALA A 124 3.57 7.85 8.02
C ALA A 124 3.62 9.27 7.44
N GLY A 125 3.67 10.27 8.32
CA GLY A 125 3.92 11.65 7.95
C GLY A 125 2.68 12.43 7.52
N GLU A 126 2.93 13.62 7.03
CA GLU A 126 1.91 14.56 6.61
C GLU A 126 1.14 14.06 5.39
N VAL A 127 -0.18 14.24 5.42
CA VAL A 127 -1.04 14.03 4.25
C VAL A 127 -0.93 15.23 3.33
N LYS A 128 -0.51 14.99 2.10
CA LYS A 128 -0.34 15.99 1.05
C LYS A 128 -1.32 15.76 -0.08
N LYS A 129 -1.61 16.80 -0.85
CA LYS A 129 -2.52 16.73 -1.99
C LYS A 129 -1.75 16.84 -3.30
N VAL A 130 -1.97 15.89 -4.18
CA VAL A 130 -1.46 15.90 -5.56
C VAL A 130 -2.66 15.82 -6.51
N GLY A 131 -3.01 16.93 -7.12
CA GLY A 131 -4.23 17.04 -7.92
C GLY A 131 -5.48 16.72 -7.08
N LYS A 132 -6.17 15.63 -7.41
CA LYS A 132 -7.36 15.14 -6.68
C LYS A 132 -7.05 14.01 -5.69
N VAL A 133 -5.78 13.64 -5.57
CA VAL A 133 -5.33 12.49 -4.78
C VAL A 133 -4.65 12.95 -3.51
N LEU A 134 -4.96 12.30 -2.40
CA LEU A 134 -4.27 12.49 -1.13
C LEU A 134 -3.16 11.44 -1.00
N VAL A 135 -1.97 11.87 -0.57
CA VAL A 135 -0.80 11.00 -0.47
C VAL A 135 -0.04 11.22 0.83
N GLN A 136 0.68 10.18 1.25
CA GLN A 136 1.78 10.25 2.20
C GLN A 136 3.02 9.70 1.52
N LEU A 137 4.18 10.30 1.76
CA LEU A 137 5.40 10.04 1.01
C LEU A 137 6.55 9.60 1.91
N LYS A 138 7.35 8.66 1.43
CA LYS A 138 8.64 8.32 2.03
C LYS A 138 9.69 8.08 0.94
N GLY A 139 10.80 8.79 1.05
CA GLY A 139 11.91 8.66 0.11
C GLY A 139 11.70 9.33 -1.25
N CYS A 140 10.73 10.23 -1.38
CA CYS A 140 10.48 11.01 -2.58
C CYS A 140 9.74 12.32 -2.27
N ASP A 141 9.65 13.18 -3.27
CA ASP A 141 8.93 14.46 -3.23
C ASP A 141 7.59 14.39 -3.97
N LEU A 142 6.85 15.51 -3.92
CA LEU A 142 5.54 15.64 -4.59
C LEU A 142 5.64 15.53 -6.11
N GLU A 143 6.72 16.02 -6.71
CA GLU A 143 6.93 15.93 -8.16
C GLU A 143 7.05 14.46 -8.61
N PHE A 144 7.80 13.67 -7.86
CA PHE A 144 7.91 12.23 -8.12
C PHE A 144 6.55 11.54 -7.98
N ALA A 145 5.81 11.82 -6.89
CA ALA A 145 4.49 11.27 -6.66
C ALA A 145 3.52 11.63 -7.79
N GLU A 146 3.50 12.88 -8.24
CA GLU A 146 2.69 13.32 -9.36
C GLU A 146 2.98 12.54 -10.64
N ARG A 147 4.27 12.33 -10.93
CA ARG A 147 4.70 11.52 -12.08
C ARG A 147 4.20 10.09 -12.02
N ILE A 148 4.34 9.44 -10.86
CA ILE A 148 3.83 8.07 -10.63
C ILE A 148 2.32 8.00 -10.79
N LEU A 149 1.59 8.95 -10.22
CA LEU A 149 0.13 8.98 -10.33
C LEU A 149 -0.33 9.19 -11.78
N LYS A 150 0.31 10.08 -12.53
CA LYS A 150 0.03 10.28 -13.97
C LYS A 150 0.30 9.03 -14.81
N LEU A 151 1.32 8.25 -14.45
CA LEU A 151 1.65 7.01 -15.15
C LEU A 151 0.69 5.86 -14.86
N THR A 152 0.03 5.87 -13.71
CA THR A 152 -0.71 4.70 -13.20
C THR A 152 -2.21 4.90 -13.12
N ILE A 153 -2.70 6.14 -13.05
CA ILE A 153 -4.14 6.41 -13.00
C ILE A 153 -4.70 6.49 -14.42
N ARG A 154 -5.64 5.61 -14.74
CA ARG A 154 -6.40 5.65 -16.01
C ARG A 154 -7.73 6.39 -15.88
N LYS A 155 -8.41 6.19 -14.75
CA LYS A 155 -9.74 6.77 -14.50
C LYS A 155 -9.91 7.01 -12.99
N GLY A 156 -10.52 8.15 -12.66
CA GLY A 156 -10.81 8.49 -11.27
C GLY A 156 -9.58 8.92 -10.50
N LYS A 157 -9.40 8.36 -9.30
CA LYS A 157 -8.34 8.73 -8.35
C LYS A 157 -7.41 7.58 -7.95
N THR A 158 -7.72 6.36 -8.37
CA THR A 158 -7.01 5.15 -7.93
C THR A 158 -6.03 4.68 -9.00
N PRO A 159 -4.74 4.56 -8.68
CA PRO A 159 -3.76 3.92 -9.56
C PRO A 159 -4.17 2.50 -9.94
N GLU A 160 -3.96 2.12 -11.19
CA GLU A 160 -4.31 0.78 -11.69
C GLU A 160 -3.68 -0.36 -10.87
N PRO A 161 -2.39 -0.32 -10.48
CA PRO A 161 -1.84 -1.39 -9.65
C PRO A 161 -2.55 -1.57 -8.30
N LEU A 162 -3.05 -0.50 -7.69
CA LEU A 162 -3.84 -0.59 -6.46
C LEU A 162 -5.25 -1.12 -6.70
N ARG A 163 -5.90 -0.64 -7.76
CA ARG A 163 -7.25 -1.11 -8.13
C ARG A 163 -7.25 -2.61 -8.42
N ILE A 164 -6.27 -3.07 -9.17
CA ILE A 164 -6.16 -4.49 -9.57
C ILE A 164 -5.74 -5.35 -8.38
N ALA A 165 -4.80 -4.89 -7.55
CA ALA A 165 -4.44 -5.59 -6.31
C ALA A 165 -5.65 -5.80 -5.41
N HIS A 166 -6.51 -4.80 -5.26
CA HIS A 166 -7.76 -4.91 -4.51
C HIS A 166 -8.70 -5.98 -5.09
N LEU A 167 -8.90 -5.97 -6.41
CA LEU A 167 -9.76 -6.96 -7.07
C LEU A 167 -9.27 -8.39 -6.85
N VAL A 168 -7.96 -8.61 -6.95
CA VAL A 168 -7.35 -9.93 -6.71
C VAL A 168 -7.46 -10.33 -5.24
N ALA A 169 -7.11 -9.44 -4.31
CA ALA A 169 -7.19 -9.72 -2.88
C ALA A 169 -8.62 -10.06 -2.44
N SER A 170 -9.60 -9.29 -2.90
CA SER A 170 -11.01 -9.57 -2.58
C SER A 170 -11.50 -10.88 -3.17
N ALA A 171 -11.05 -11.24 -4.38
CA ALA A 171 -11.38 -12.52 -5.00
C ALA A 171 -10.80 -13.72 -4.24
N LEU A 172 -9.59 -13.60 -3.71
CA LEU A 172 -8.96 -14.63 -2.88
C LEU A 172 -9.75 -14.91 -1.60
N ILE A 173 -10.33 -13.88 -1.00
CA ILE A 173 -11.11 -13.99 0.24
C ILE A 173 -12.56 -14.39 -0.02
N HIS A 174 -13.21 -13.79 -1.01
CA HIS A 174 -14.65 -13.92 -1.23
C HIS A 174 -15.03 -14.78 -2.43
N ARG A 175 -14.06 -15.37 -3.14
CA ARG A 175 -14.23 -16.11 -4.41
C ARG A 175 -14.79 -15.26 -5.56
N GLU A 176 -14.87 -13.97 -5.37
CA GLU A 176 -15.41 -12.99 -6.30
C GLU A 176 -14.82 -11.62 -5.97
N SER A 177 -14.41 -10.86 -6.98
CA SER A 177 -13.94 -9.50 -6.76
C SER A 177 -15.09 -8.60 -6.32
N ARG A 178 -14.87 -7.86 -5.25
CA ARG A 178 -15.82 -6.89 -4.70
C ARG A 178 -15.28 -5.47 -4.85
N ARG A 179 -16.19 -4.54 -5.06
CA ARG A 179 -15.85 -3.10 -5.01
C ARG A 179 -15.50 -2.71 -3.57
N ARG A 180 -14.64 -1.71 -3.45
CA ARG A 180 -14.41 -1.03 -2.17
C ARG A 180 -15.65 -0.34 -1.67
#